data_b58718536b7e47e4bbc66e12c4ec3361
#
_entry.id   b58718536b7e47e4bbc66e12c4ec3361
#
_cell.length_a   1.000
_cell.length_b   1.000
_cell.length_c   1.000
_cell.angle_alpha   90.00
_cell.angle_beta   90.00
_cell.angle_gamma   90.00
#
_symmetry.space_group_name_H-M   'P 1'
#
loop_
_entity.id
_entity.type
_entity.pdbx_description
1 polymer ?
#
loop_
_entity_poly.entity_id
_entity_poly.type
_entity_poly.pdbx_seq_one_letter_code
_entity_poly.pdbx_strand_id
1 'polypeptide(L)'
;MGLRSRLFLVAPCTANVIGKVAGGICDDMLTTTIMATKAPVLFSPAMNTGMWENPILQDNLQKLKHYGYHIIEPVEGRLACGDIGSGKMPSEEVLLEHILLHLAKDKDLKGKKILVTAGPTQEAIDPVRFITNHSSGKMGYAIAKMAVLRGAEVTLVSGPVSIQPFAGIEKIAVRSAQEMFEAVTSRSADNDVIVMCSAVADYKPTVYADQKVKKSDDDMSIPLTRTQDILGYLGEHKQQGQLLVGFSMETENLIDNSRKKLMKKHADLICANSISEAETGFAVDTNKVTLISTKEVKELPLCSKEETADLILSTIKDYM
;
A
#
# COMPACT_ATOMS: atom_id res chain seq x y z
N MET A 1 -31.95 13.87 -11.04
CA MET A 1 -31.04 12.74 -11.38
C MET A 1 -29.98 12.48 -10.30
N GLY A 2 -29.29 13.47 -9.75
CA GLY A 2 -28.23 13.30 -8.74
C GLY A 2 -28.65 12.72 -7.38
N LEU A 3 -29.92 12.76 -7.01
CA LEU A 3 -30.43 12.33 -5.70
C LEU A 3 -30.37 10.81 -5.44
N ARG A 4 -30.17 9.98 -6.48
CA ARG A 4 -30.08 8.51 -6.37
C ARG A 4 -28.69 7.95 -6.70
N SER A 5 -27.75 8.80 -7.09
CA SER A 5 -26.39 8.37 -7.39
C SER A 5 -25.64 8.03 -6.11
N ARG A 6 -24.81 6.99 -6.14
CA ARG A 6 -23.91 6.61 -5.04
C ARG A 6 -22.60 7.39 -5.08
N LEU A 7 -22.24 7.94 -6.24
CA LEU A 7 -21.04 8.72 -6.49
C LEU A 7 -21.26 9.53 -7.78
N PHE A 8 -20.64 10.69 -7.89
CA PHE A 8 -20.65 11.53 -9.07
C PHE A 8 -19.21 11.81 -9.53
N LEU A 9 -18.84 11.34 -10.71
CA LEU A 9 -17.53 11.57 -11.30
C LEU A 9 -17.65 12.57 -12.45
N VAL A 10 -16.84 13.63 -12.44
CA VAL A 10 -16.68 14.60 -13.53
C VAL A 10 -15.31 14.37 -14.17
N ALA A 11 -15.29 13.67 -15.29
CA ALA A 11 -14.07 13.29 -16.02
C ALA A 11 -14.29 13.36 -17.54
N PRO A 12 -13.57 14.22 -18.27
CA PRO A 12 -12.68 15.27 -17.78
C PRO A 12 -13.41 16.45 -17.12
N CYS A 13 -12.75 17.11 -16.17
CA CYS A 13 -13.24 18.33 -15.54
C CYS A 13 -12.42 19.55 -16.00
N THR A 14 -13.06 20.53 -16.64
CA THR A 14 -12.40 21.75 -17.10
C THR A 14 -12.24 22.78 -15.98
N ALA A 15 -11.31 23.73 -16.13
CA ALA A 15 -11.15 24.88 -15.23
C ALA A 15 -12.46 25.70 -15.11
N ASN A 16 -13.25 25.78 -16.18
CA ASN A 16 -14.54 26.46 -16.15
C ASN A 16 -15.52 25.80 -15.16
N VAL A 17 -15.64 24.47 -15.19
CA VAL A 17 -16.50 23.71 -14.27
C VAL A 17 -16.02 23.88 -12.84
N ILE A 18 -14.71 23.76 -12.59
CA ILE A 18 -14.09 23.98 -11.28
C ILE A 18 -14.42 25.37 -10.75
N GLY A 19 -14.22 26.41 -11.56
CA GLY A 19 -14.49 27.80 -11.19
C GLY A 19 -15.97 28.03 -10.87
N LYS A 20 -16.90 27.53 -11.71
CA LYS A 20 -18.34 27.62 -11.48
C LYS A 20 -18.75 26.95 -10.16
N VAL A 21 -18.36 25.70 -9.93
CA VAL A 21 -18.72 24.98 -8.71
C VAL A 21 -18.13 25.64 -7.47
N ALA A 22 -16.87 26.08 -7.51
CA ALA A 22 -16.22 26.81 -6.42
C ALA A 22 -16.90 28.17 -6.14
N GLY A 23 -17.45 28.81 -7.18
CA GLY A 23 -18.22 30.05 -7.07
C GLY A 23 -19.71 29.87 -6.73
N GLY A 24 -20.22 28.62 -6.68
CA GLY A 24 -21.65 28.34 -6.45
C GLY A 24 -22.55 28.67 -7.65
N ILE A 25 -21.97 28.69 -8.86
CA ILE A 25 -22.71 29.00 -10.09
C ILE A 25 -23.37 27.73 -10.62
N CYS A 26 -24.68 27.78 -10.86
CA CYS A 26 -25.52 26.65 -11.29
C CYS A 26 -26.31 27.06 -12.53
N ASP A 27 -25.64 27.42 -13.60
CA ASP A 27 -26.24 27.95 -14.84
C ASP A 27 -26.39 26.89 -15.95
N ASP A 28 -26.00 25.65 -15.65
CA ASP A 28 -26.17 24.52 -16.55
C ASP A 28 -26.57 23.24 -15.79
N MET A 29 -26.95 22.19 -16.52
CA MET A 29 -27.40 20.91 -15.95
C MET A 29 -26.32 20.25 -15.06
N LEU A 30 -25.06 20.29 -15.46
CA LEU A 30 -23.97 19.68 -14.73
C LEU A 30 -23.75 20.35 -13.38
N THR A 31 -23.57 21.66 -13.38
CA THR A 31 -23.31 22.45 -12.16
C THR A 31 -24.51 22.45 -11.21
N THR A 32 -25.73 22.48 -11.75
CA THR A 32 -26.98 22.33 -10.96
C THR A 32 -27.04 20.94 -10.32
N THR A 33 -26.69 19.87 -11.06
CA THR A 33 -26.71 18.51 -10.52
C THR A 33 -25.65 18.33 -9.43
N ILE A 34 -24.44 18.86 -9.61
CA ILE A 34 -23.37 18.83 -8.60
C ILE A 34 -23.84 19.55 -7.32
N MET A 35 -24.48 20.71 -7.44
CA MET A 35 -24.96 21.47 -6.29
C MET A 35 -26.11 20.75 -5.54
N ALA A 36 -26.93 20.00 -6.25
CA ALA A 36 -28.10 19.31 -5.68
C ALA A 36 -27.79 17.93 -5.11
N THR A 37 -26.67 17.30 -5.49
CA THR A 37 -26.35 15.94 -5.06
C THR A 37 -25.85 15.89 -3.62
N LYS A 38 -26.20 14.78 -2.92
CA LYS A 38 -25.61 14.42 -1.62
C LYS A 38 -24.56 13.31 -1.74
N ALA A 39 -24.40 12.75 -2.95
CA ALA A 39 -23.39 11.75 -3.21
C ALA A 39 -21.98 12.38 -3.22
N PRO A 40 -20.93 11.66 -2.86
CA PRO A 40 -19.55 12.11 -3.06
C PRO A 40 -19.31 12.53 -4.51
N VAL A 41 -18.65 13.66 -4.71
CA VAL A 41 -18.31 14.18 -6.05
C VAL A 41 -16.81 14.15 -6.22
N LEU A 42 -16.36 13.50 -7.29
CA LEU A 42 -14.96 13.38 -7.71
C LEU A 42 -14.77 14.25 -8.96
N PHE A 43 -13.75 15.09 -8.94
CA PHE A 43 -13.30 15.83 -10.11
C PHE A 43 -12.00 15.28 -10.62
N SER A 44 -11.92 14.94 -11.91
CA SER A 44 -10.69 14.61 -12.63
C SER A 44 -10.34 15.75 -13.59
N PRO A 45 -9.54 16.76 -13.13
CA PRO A 45 -9.16 17.88 -13.96
C PRO A 45 -8.38 17.43 -15.20
N ALA A 46 -8.67 18.10 -16.35
CA ALA A 46 -7.89 17.95 -17.57
C ALA A 46 -7.86 19.30 -18.31
N MET A 47 -6.64 19.83 -18.50
CA MET A 47 -6.45 21.14 -19.10
C MET A 47 -4.99 21.37 -19.52
N ASN A 48 -4.72 22.48 -20.19
CA ASN A 48 -3.36 22.93 -20.48
C ASN A 48 -2.57 23.20 -19.18
N THR A 49 -1.25 22.96 -19.21
CA THR A 49 -0.36 23.14 -18.05
C THR A 49 -0.45 24.54 -17.43
N GLY A 50 -0.43 25.59 -18.26
CA GLY A 50 -0.55 26.95 -17.76
C GLY A 50 -1.91 27.25 -17.07
N MET A 51 -2.97 26.58 -17.48
CA MET A 51 -4.27 26.64 -16.76
C MET A 51 -4.20 25.86 -15.45
N TRP A 52 -3.57 24.68 -15.46
CA TRP A 52 -3.40 23.86 -14.25
C TRP A 52 -2.60 24.58 -13.18
N GLU A 53 -1.51 25.24 -13.56
CA GLU A 53 -0.62 25.96 -12.65
C GLU A 53 -1.16 27.34 -12.22
N ASN A 54 -2.29 27.79 -12.80
CA ASN A 54 -2.85 29.10 -12.49
C ASN A 54 -3.27 29.20 -11.01
N PRO A 55 -2.80 30.20 -10.25
CA PRO A 55 -3.11 30.34 -8.82
C PRO A 55 -4.59 30.37 -8.52
N ILE A 56 -5.42 31.01 -9.36
CA ILE A 56 -6.87 31.08 -9.17
C ILE A 56 -7.49 29.70 -9.28
N LEU A 57 -7.02 28.85 -10.19
CA LEU A 57 -7.47 27.46 -10.29
C LEU A 57 -7.08 26.66 -9.04
N GLN A 58 -5.82 26.79 -8.60
CA GLN A 58 -5.33 26.10 -7.40
C GLN A 58 -6.12 26.51 -6.14
N ASP A 59 -6.42 27.78 -5.98
CA ASP A 59 -7.28 28.26 -4.89
C ASP A 59 -8.69 27.68 -4.96
N ASN A 60 -9.28 27.60 -6.14
CA ASN A 60 -10.58 26.97 -6.36
C ASN A 60 -10.57 25.48 -6.00
N LEU A 61 -9.49 24.76 -6.38
CA LEU A 61 -9.32 23.34 -6.02
C LEU A 61 -9.20 23.15 -4.50
N GLN A 62 -8.43 23.99 -3.82
CA GLN A 62 -8.33 23.98 -2.35
C GLN A 62 -9.67 24.26 -1.69
N LYS A 63 -10.41 25.23 -2.20
CA LYS A 63 -11.76 25.55 -1.74
C LYS A 63 -12.70 24.36 -1.90
N LEU A 64 -12.68 23.67 -3.03
CA LEU A 64 -13.49 22.48 -3.27
C LEU A 64 -13.09 21.33 -2.32
N LYS A 65 -11.79 21.09 -2.11
CA LYS A 65 -11.30 20.11 -1.12
C LYS A 65 -11.80 20.43 0.29
N HIS A 66 -11.77 21.70 0.69
CA HIS A 66 -12.31 22.15 1.99
C HIS A 66 -13.79 21.82 2.17
N TYR A 67 -14.60 21.91 1.11
CA TYR A 67 -16.02 21.56 1.14
C TYR A 67 -16.30 20.06 0.93
N GLY A 68 -15.26 19.20 0.95
CA GLY A 68 -15.42 17.76 0.88
C GLY A 68 -15.54 17.18 -0.53
N TYR A 69 -15.25 17.95 -1.57
CA TYR A 69 -15.10 17.43 -2.93
C TYR A 69 -13.74 16.74 -3.10
N HIS A 70 -13.71 15.68 -3.86
CA HIS A 70 -12.48 14.90 -4.09
C HIS A 70 -11.87 15.25 -5.43
N ILE A 71 -10.57 15.57 -5.42
CA ILE A 71 -9.82 15.90 -6.63
C ILE A 71 -8.91 14.73 -6.95
N ILE A 72 -9.04 14.18 -8.17
CA ILE A 72 -8.12 13.20 -8.73
C ILE A 72 -7.08 14.00 -9.50
N GLU A 73 -5.88 14.09 -8.94
CA GLU A 73 -4.81 14.93 -9.50
C GLU A 73 -4.47 14.50 -10.95
N PRO A 74 -4.28 15.43 -11.88
CA PRO A 74 -3.85 15.11 -13.23
C PRO A 74 -2.42 14.57 -13.22
N VAL A 75 -2.09 13.80 -14.25
CA VAL A 75 -0.74 13.26 -14.45
C VAL A 75 0.05 14.10 -15.46
N GLU A 76 1.36 13.91 -15.42
CA GLU A 76 2.24 14.47 -16.46
C GLU A 76 2.14 13.65 -17.76
N GLY A 77 2.25 14.31 -18.89
CA GLY A 77 2.26 13.64 -20.18
C GLY A 77 1.98 14.58 -21.34
N ARG A 78 1.82 14.00 -22.54
CA ARG A 78 1.45 14.76 -23.73
C ARG A 78 -0.01 15.17 -23.64
N LEU A 79 -0.25 16.47 -23.77
CA LEU A 79 -1.55 17.11 -23.75
C LEU A 79 -2.17 17.20 -25.16
N ALA A 80 -3.47 17.44 -25.23
CA ALA A 80 -4.18 17.60 -26.51
C ALA A 80 -3.68 18.79 -27.36
N CYS A 81 -3.12 19.82 -26.68
CA CYS A 81 -2.47 20.97 -27.38
C CYS A 81 -1.09 20.64 -27.94
N GLY A 82 -0.55 19.44 -27.70
CA GLY A 82 0.77 19.01 -28.17
C GLY A 82 1.91 19.22 -27.17
N ASP A 83 1.71 19.99 -26.13
CA ASP A 83 2.68 20.24 -25.06
C ASP A 83 2.88 19.00 -24.17
N ILE A 84 4.01 18.95 -23.45
CA ILE A 84 4.28 17.95 -22.43
C ILE A 84 4.32 18.66 -21.09
N GLY A 85 3.50 18.19 -20.12
CA GLY A 85 3.45 18.77 -18.79
C GLY A 85 2.30 18.22 -17.96
N SER A 86 2.07 18.81 -16.79
CA SER A 86 0.96 18.47 -15.90
C SER A 86 -0.37 18.98 -16.48
N GLY A 87 -1.45 18.22 -16.30
CA GLY A 87 -2.78 18.59 -16.75
C GLY A 87 -3.48 17.51 -17.58
N LYS A 88 -2.85 16.33 -17.77
CA LYS A 88 -3.45 15.19 -18.44
C LYS A 88 -4.34 14.41 -17.47
N MET A 89 -5.56 14.06 -17.91
CA MET A 89 -6.44 13.16 -17.16
C MET A 89 -5.73 11.81 -16.90
N PRO A 90 -5.78 11.25 -15.68
CA PRO A 90 -5.29 9.91 -15.41
C PRO A 90 -5.97 8.84 -16.26
N SER A 91 -5.39 7.63 -16.28
CA SER A 91 -5.99 6.49 -17.00
C SER A 91 -7.31 6.07 -16.37
N GLU A 92 -8.10 5.30 -17.12
CA GLU A 92 -9.38 4.77 -16.67
C GLU A 92 -9.22 3.87 -15.44
N GLU A 93 -8.10 3.14 -15.34
CA GLU A 93 -7.78 2.30 -14.19
C GLU A 93 -7.62 3.15 -12.92
N VAL A 94 -6.88 4.25 -13.00
CA VAL A 94 -6.71 5.17 -11.85
C VAL A 94 -8.04 5.81 -11.45
N LEU A 95 -8.86 6.21 -12.43
CA LEU A 95 -10.21 6.74 -12.15
C LEU A 95 -11.08 5.68 -11.45
N LEU A 96 -11.00 4.42 -11.90
CA LEU A 96 -11.71 3.32 -11.27
C LEU A 96 -11.25 3.08 -9.83
N GLU A 97 -9.95 3.14 -9.55
CA GLU A 97 -9.42 3.03 -8.19
C GLU A 97 -10.01 4.09 -7.27
N HIS A 98 -10.08 5.34 -7.72
CA HIS A 98 -10.71 6.42 -6.94
C HIS A 98 -12.22 6.21 -6.73
N ILE A 99 -12.94 5.67 -7.70
CA ILE A 99 -14.34 5.27 -7.53
C ILE A 99 -14.46 4.17 -6.46
N LEU A 100 -13.61 3.15 -6.54
CA LEU A 100 -13.61 2.03 -5.59
C LEU A 100 -13.28 2.47 -4.16
N LEU A 101 -12.40 3.46 -3.99
CA LEU A 101 -12.13 4.06 -2.67
C LEU A 101 -13.40 4.55 -1.96
N HIS A 102 -14.44 4.92 -2.69
CA HIS A 102 -15.68 5.40 -2.10
C HIS A 102 -16.78 4.34 -2.01
N LEU A 103 -16.79 3.35 -2.91
CA LEU A 103 -17.93 2.46 -3.10
C LEU A 103 -17.70 1.00 -2.73
N ALA A 104 -16.45 0.49 -2.78
CA ALA A 104 -16.22 -0.95 -2.84
C ALA A 104 -16.43 -1.69 -1.51
N LYS A 105 -16.24 -1.04 -0.36
CA LYS A 105 -16.29 -1.67 0.96
C LYS A 105 -16.92 -0.74 1.99
N ASP A 106 -17.46 -1.33 3.06
CA ASP A 106 -17.82 -0.60 4.26
C ASP A 106 -16.54 0.01 4.88
N LYS A 107 -16.66 1.24 5.41
CA LYS A 107 -15.52 1.98 5.98
C LYS A 107 -15.31 1.65 7.45
N ASP A 108 -15.22 0.36 7.74
CA ASP A 108 -15.16 -0.19 9.10
C ASP A 108 -13.77 -0.09 9.76
N LEU A 109 -12.74 0.35 8.99
CA LEU A 109 -11.42 0.72 9.47
C LEU A 109 -11.17 2.23 9.42
N LYS A 110 -12.23 3.04 9.27
CA LYS A 110 -12.11 4.50 9.23
C LYS A 110 -11.48 5.04 10.53
N GLY A 111 -10.49 5.93 10.37
CA GLY A 111 -9.74 6.54 11.45
C GLY A 111 -8.65 5.66 12.04
N LYS A 112 -8.40 4.47 11.47
CA LYS A 112 -7.29 3.59 11.83
C LYS A 112 -6.10 3.85 10.93
N LYS A 113 -4.90 3.86 11.50
CA LYS A 113 -3.63 3.98 10.80
C LYS A 113 -2.96 2.62 10.73
N ILE A 114 -2.65 2.17 9.52
CA ILE A 114 -2.10 0.83 9.27
C ILE A 114 -0.80 0.95 8.47
N LEU A 115 0.29 0.49 9.05
CA LEU A 115 1.57 0.36 8.36
C LEU A 115 1.71 -1.07 7.84
N VAL A 116 1.97 -1.21 6.54
CA VAL A 116 2.18 -2.52 5.89
C VAL A 116 3.56 -2.54 5.26
N THR A 117 4.31 -3.63 5.44
CA THR A 117 5.54 -3.85 4.69
C THR A 117 5.32 -4.84 3.56
N ALA A 118 5.98 -4.64 2.42
CA ALA A 118 5.84 -5.50 1.24
C ALA A 118 7.14 -5.66 0.45
N GLY A 119 7.18 -6.70 -0.39
CA GLY A 119 8.31 -6.96 -1.28
C GLY A 119 9.54 -7.52 -0.57
N PRO A 120 10.58 -7.83 -1.33
CA PRO A 120 11.86 -8.27 -0.79
C PRO A 120 12.75 -7.09 -0.42
N THR A 121 13.75 -7.30 0.42
CA THR A 121 14.90 -6.42 0.49
C THR A 121 16.03 -6.93 -0.44
N GLN A 122 16.92 -6.03 -0.83
CA GLN A 122 18.08 -6.28 -1.67
C GLN A 122 19.33 -5.85 -0.92
N GLU A 123 20.17 -6.81 -0.59
CA GLU A 123 21.41 -6.57 0.15
C GLU A 123 22.59 -6.54 -0.84
N ALA A 124 23.08 -5.35 -1.10
CA ALA A 124 24.09 -5.13 -2.13
C ALA A 124 25.42 -5.80 -1.79
N ILE A 125 26.00 -6.51 -2.78
CA ILE A 125 27.36 -7.04 -2.76
C ILE A 125 28.31 -5.99 -3.33
N ASP A 126 27.91 -5.39 -4.45
CA ASP A 126 28.60 -4.33 -5.18
C ASP A 126 27.56 -3.47 -5.94
N PRO A 127 27.94 -2.44 -6.72
CA PRO A 127 26.99 -1.62 -7.46
C PRO A 127 26.09 -2.36 -8.46
N VAL A 128 26.40 -3.64 -8.77
CA VAL A 128 25.70 -4.41 -9.81
C VAL A 128 24.93 -5.60 -9.24
N ARG A 129 25.42 -6.22 -8.15
CA ARG A 129 24.90 -7.49 -7.62
C ARG A 129 24.39 -7.35 -6.21
N PHE A 130 23.35 -8.10 -5.88
CA PHE A 130 22.73 -8.12 -4.56
C PHE A 130 22.20 -9.53 -4.24
N ILE A 131 21.97 -9.78 -2.95
CA ILE A 131 21.25 -10.93 -2.42
C ILE A 131 19.82 -10.48 -2.14
N THR A 132 18.84 -11.32 -2.49
CA THR A 132 17.41 -11.00 -2.29
C THR A 132 16.57 -12.26 -2.12
N ASN A 133 15.35 -12.11 -1.63
CA ASN A 133 14.34 -13.15 -1.55
C ASN A 133 13.41 -13.15 -2.78
N HIS A 134 12.81 -14.30 -3.11
CA HIS A 134 11.87 -14.44 -4.22
C HIS A 134 10.47 -13.85 -3.90
N SER A 135 10.39 -12.66 -3.35
CA SER A 135 9.08 -12.05 -3.04
C SER A 135 8.61 -11.12 -4.15
N SER A 136 7.38 -11.30 -4.60
CA SER A 136 6.72 -10.40 -5.55
C SER A 136 6.05 -9.18 -4.89
N GLY A 137 5.86 -9.19 -3.57
CA GLY A 137 5.15 -8.15 -2.83
C GLY A 137 3.62 -8.24 -2.90
N LYS A 138 3.04 -9.10 -3.75
CA LYS A 138 1.59 -9.17 -4.02
C LYS A 138 0.73 -9.20 -2.76
N MET A 139 1.10 -9.98 -1.73
CA MET A 139 0.29 -10.12 -0.52
C MET A 139 0.25 -8.81 0.29
N GLY A 140 1.40 -8.17 0.53
CA GLY A 140 1.46 -6.89 1.24
C GLY A 140 0.71 -5.78 0.51
N TYR A 141 0.81 -5.73 -0.82
CA TYR A 141 0.03 -4.80 -1.64
C TYR A 141 -1.47 -5.09 -1.58
N ALA A 142 -1.89 -6.35 -1.54
CA ALA A 142 -3.29 -6.72 -1.38
C ALA A 142 -3.83 -6.29 0.00
N ILE A 143 -3.05 -6.47 1.08
CA ILE A 143 -3.43 -6.02 2.43
C ILE A 143 -3.57 -4.48 2.45
N ALA A 144 -2.60 -3.76 1.90
CA ALA A 144 -2.64 -2.30 1.84
C ALA A 144 -3.86 -1.81 1.03
N LYS A 145 -4.15 -2.42 -0.13
CA LYS A 145 -5.33 -2.13 -0.95
C LYS A 145 -6.64 -2.37 -0.18
N MET A 146 -6.79 -3.54 0.45
CA MET A 146 -8.02 -3.86 1.18
C MET A 146 -8.20 -2.95 2.40
N ALA A 147 -7.11 -2.59 3.10
CA ALA A 147 -7.15 -1.66 4.22
C ALA A 147 -7.63 -0.27 3.82
N VAL A 148 -7.09 0.31 2.73
CA VAL A 148 -7.53 1.64 2.25
C VAL A 148 -8.96 1.59 1.71
N LEU A 149 -9.38 0.52 1.04
CA LEU A 149 -10.77 0.33 0.61
C LEU A 149 -11.74 0.26 1.79
N ARG A 150 -11.31 -0.25 2.95
CA ARG A 150 -12.06 -0.29 4.21
C ARG A 150 -11.94 1.01 5.03
N GLY A 151 -11.25 2.03 4.49
CA GLY A 151 -11.22 3.39 5.04
C GLY A 151 -10.06 3.68 5.99
N ALA A 152 -9.08 2.79 6.12
CA ALA A 152 -7.86 3.06 6.89
C ALA A 152 -6.96 4.08 6.20
N GLU A 153 -6.16 4.79 6.98
CA GLU A 153 -4.98 5.52 6.50
C GLU A 153 -3.83 4.51 6.39
N VAL A 154 -3.28 4.33 5.19
CA VAL A 154 -2.33 3.25 4.92
C VAL A 154 -0.98 3.80 4.47
N THR A 155 0.07 3.43 5.22
CA THR A 155 1.47 3.60 4.81
C THR A 155 2.05 2.25 4.40
N LEU A 156 2.54 2.16 3.16
CA LEU A 156 3.15 0.97 2.58
C LEU A 156 4.67 1.15 2.45
N VAL A 157 5.44 0.50 3.30
CA VAL A 157 6.91 0.43 3.18
C VAL A 157 7.27 -0.74 2.28
N SER A 158 7.75 -0.45 1.07
CA SER A 158 7.96 -1.48 0.04
C SER A 158 9.40 -1.58 -0.43
N GLY A 159 9.94 -2.79 -0.37
CA GLY A 159 11.12 -3.16 -1.15
C GLY A 159 10.86 -3.13 -2.66
N PRO A 160 11.88 -3.38 -3.50
CA PRO A 160 11.77 -3.26 -4.95
C PRO A 160 10.81 -4.30 -5.55
N VAL A 161 9.72 -3.82 -6.13
CA VAL A 161 8.72 -4.61 -6.87
C VAL A 161 8.17 -3.80 -8.05
N SER A 162 7.58 -4.48 -9.03
CA SER A 162 6.96 -3.84 -10.20
C SER A 162 5.52 -3.34 -9.96
N ILE A 163 4.90 -3.75 -8.83
CA ILE A 163 3.52 -3.40 -8.50
C ILE A 163 3.43 -1.93 -8.11
N GLN A 164 2.44 -1.23 -8.67
CA GLN A 164 2.11 0.13 -8.24
C GLN A 164 1.14 0.08 -7.03
N PRO A 165 1.25 1.01 -6.10
CA PRO A 165 0.31 1.10 -4.99
C PRO A 165 -1.07 1.54 -5.51
N PHE A 166 -2.12 1.02 -4.89
CA PHE A 166 -3.49 1.46 -5.13
C PHE A 166 -3.67 2.93 -4.68
N ALA A 167 -4.59 3.65 -5.33
CA ALA A 167 -4.89 5.03 -4.96
C ALA A 167 -5.18 5.20 -3.47
N GLY A 168 -4.69 6.29 -2.88
CA GLY A 168 -4.87 6.59 -1.44
C GLY A 168 -3.87 5.90 -0.50
N ILE A 169 -2.91 5.12 -1.02
CA ILE A 169 -1.82 4.52 -0.23
C ILE A 169 -0.58 5.40 -0.30
N GLU A 170 -0.05 5.79 0.85
CA GLU A 170 1.27 6.42 0.94
C GLU A 170 2.36 5.35 0.80
N LYS A 171 3.14 5.38 -0.29
CA LYS A 171 4.25 4.45 -0.51
C LYS A 171 5.58 5.05 -0.12
N ILE A 172 6.32 4.30 0.72
CA ILE A 172 7.72 4.56 1.05
C ILE A 172 8.56 3.46 0.42
N ALA A 173 9.37 3.84 -0.58
CA ALA A 173 10.26 2.91 -1.25
C ALA A 173 11.56 2.75 -0.44
N VAL A 174 11.94 1.50 -0.20
CA VAL A 174 13.20 1.12 0.48
C VAL A 174 13.89 0.04 -0.34
N ARG A 175 15.18 -0.15 -0.13
CA ARG A 175 15.94 -1.17 -0.84
C ARG A 175 16.49 -2.23 0.10
N SER A 176 17.16 -1.86 1.16
CA SER A 176 17.83 -2.77 2.10
C SER A 176 16.99 -3.06 3.35
N ALA A 177 17.38 -4.11 4.09
CA ALA A 177 16.81 -4.41 5.40
C ALA A 177 17.02 -3.26 6.39
N GLN A 178 18.15 -2.54 6.30
CA GLN A 178 18.44 -1.38 7.12
C GLN A 178 17.46 -0.23 6.83
N GLU A 179 17.28 0.12 5.55
CA GLU A 179 16.32 1.16 5.16
C GLU A 179 14.89 0.79 5.58
N MET A 180 14.49 -0.48 5.45
CA MET A 180 13.18 -0.95 5.90
C MET A 180 13.04 -0.84 7.41
N PHE A 181 14.06 -1.22 8.18
CA PHE A 181 14.07 -1.06 9.62
C PHE A 181 13.86 0.41 10.02
N GLU A 182 14.62 1.34 9.46
CA GLU A 182 14.52 2.77 9.75
C GLU A 182 13.16 3.36 9.36
N ALA A 183 12.66 3.01 8.16
CA ALA A 183 11.37 3.49 7.68
C ALA A 183 10.19 3.00 8.53
N VAL A 184 10.24 1.76 9.02
CA VAL A 184 9.19 1.17 9.85
C VAL A 184 9.26 1.69 11.28
N THR A 185 10.45 1.66 11.90
CA THR A 185 10.60 2.02 13.32
C THR A 185 10.34 3.50 13.59
N SER A 186 10.73 4.39 12.66
CA SER A 186 10.44 5.82 12.77
C SER A 186 8.94 6.18 12.71
N ARG A 187 8.09 5.25 12.24
CA ARG A 187 6.64 5.45 12.08
C ARG A 187 5.80 4.53 12.95
N SER A 188 6.43 3.57 13.60
CA SER A 188 5.70 2.53 14.35
C SER A 188 4.78 3.11 15.41
N ALA A 189 5.21 4.14 16.14
CA ALA A 189 4.44 4.73 17.23
C ALA A 189 3.13 5.41 16.79
N ASP A 190 3.04 5.84 15.53
CA ASP A 190 1.88 6.57 14.99
C ASP A 190 0.82 5.66 14.35
N ASN A 191 1.04 4.34 14.35
CA ASN A 191 0.15 3.38 13.71
C ASN A 191 -0.57 2.48 14.72
N ASP A 192 -1.88 2.26 14.52
CA ASP A 192 -2.69 1.34 15.32
C ASP A 192 -2.34 -0.12 15.02
N VAL A 193 -1.99 -0.42 13.78
CA VAL A 193 -1.65 -1.76 13.31
C VAL A 193 -0.40 -1.73 12.46
N ILE A 194 0.49 -2.69 12.70
CA ILE A 194 1.68 -2.92 11.87
C ILE A 194 1.62 -4.34 11.31
N VAL A 195 1.66 -4.45 9.97
CA VAL A 195 1.64 -5.74 9.27
C VAL A 195 2.97 -5.96 8.57
N MET A 196 3.79 -6.84 9.13
CA MET A 196 5.10 -7.20 8.59
C MET A 196 4.96 -8.34 7.57
N CYS A 197 4.70 -7.99 6.30
CA CYS A 197 4.49 -8.93 5.19
C CYS A 197 5.64 -8.97 4.16
N SER A 198 6.69 -8.16 4.38
CA SER A 198 7.88 -8.15 3.53
C SER A 198 8.75 -9.39 3.72
N ALA A 199 9.49 -9.76 2.68
CA ALA A 199 10.53 -10.79 2.75
C ALA A 199 11.90 -10.13 2.99
N VAL A 200 12.15 -9.74 4.23
CA VAL A 200 13.42 -9.14 4.66
C VAL A 200 14.52 -10.22 4.62
N ALA A 201 15.67 -9.89 4.08
CA ALA A 201 16.82 -10.78 4.13
C ALA A 201 17.38 -10.87 5.55
N ASP A 202 17.58 -12.09 6.06
CA ASP A 202 18.15 -12.34 7.40
C ASP A 202 19.65 -12.05 7.47
N TYR A 203 20.31 -12.01 6.29
CA TYR A 203 21.74 -11.82 6.15
C TYR A 203 22.05 -10.82 5.05
N LYS A 204 23.10 -10.04 5.24
CA LYS A 204 23.69 -9.12 4.26
C LYS A 204 25.21 -9.35 4.12
N PRO A 205 25.83 -8.98 2.99
CA PRO A 205 27.28 -8.98 2.88
C PRO A 205 27.91 -8.16 4.01
N THR A 206 28.97 -8.72 4.62
CA THR A 206 29.70 -8.04 5.71
C THR A 206 30.40 -6.78 5.21
N VAL A 207 30.87 -6.83 3.95
CA VAL A 207 31.55 -5.72 3.28
C VAL A 207 30.88 -5.44 1.95
N TYR A 208 30.53 -4.20 1.70
CA TYR A 208 30.10 -3.71 0.39
C TYR A 208 31.34 -3.32 -0.42
N ALA A 209 31.42 -3.76 -1.68
CA ALA A 209 32.47 -3.39 -2.60
C ALA A 209 32.06 -2.17 -3.44
N ASP A 210 32.77 -1.04 -3.32
CA ASP A 210 32.48 0.19 -4.07
C ASP A 210 32.64 0.04 -5.59
N GLN A 211 33.38 -0.97 -6.02
CA GLN A 211 33.60 -1.32 -7.42
C GLN A 211 33.04 -2.71 -7.70
N LYS A 212 32.53 -2.90 -8.93
CA LYS A 212 32.13 -4.24 -9.38
C LYS A 212 33.26 -5.24 -9.16
N VAL A 213 33.03 -6.26 -8.33
CA VAL A 213 34.00 -7.34 -8.07
C VAL A 213 34.27 -8.05 -9.38
N LYS A 214 35.53 -8.03 -9.84
CA LYS A 214 35.95 -8.69 -11.08
C LYS A 214 35.98 -10.20 -10.89
N LYS A 215 35.73 -10.94 -11.96
CA LYS A 215 35.90 -12.40 -12.00
C LYS A 215 37.38 -12.72 -11.81
N SER A 216 37.68 -13.65 -10.91
CA SER A 216 39.00 -14.31 -10.76
C SER A 216 38.91 -15.74 -11.26
N ASP A 217 40.06 -16.40 -11.34
CA ASP A 217 40.12 -17.84 -11.71
C ASP A 217 39.72 -18.73 -10.53
N ASP A 218 39.66 -18.18 -9.31
CA ASP A 218 39.29 -18.89 -8.09
C ASP A 218 37.80 -18.71 -7.76
N ASP A 219 37.27 -19.63 -6.94
CA ASP A 219 35.92 -19.54 -6.39
C ASP A 219 35.78 -18.30 -5.48
N MET A 220 34.63 -17.63 -5.56
CA MET A 220 34.34 -16.47 -4.73
C MET A 220 33.46 -16.86 -3.53
N SER A 221 33.89 -16.52 -2.33
CA SER A 221 33.07 -16.58 -1.12
C SER A 221 32.66 -15.19 -0.65
N ILE A 222 31.42 -15.05 -0.20
CA ILE A 222 30.90 -13.79 0.33
C ILE A 222 30.57 -14.00 1.80
N PRO A 223 31.36 -13.39 2.73
CA PRO A 223 31.02 -13.45 4.15
C PRO A 223 29.73 -12.64 4.42
N LEU A 224 28.82 -13.25 5.19
CA LEU A 224 27.54 -12.66 5.52
C LEU A 224 27.46 -12.34 7.02
N THR A 225 26.79 -11.24 7.35
CA THR A 225 26.40 -10.85 8.71
C THR A 225 24.89 -10.76 8.82
N ARG A 226 24.34 -10.89 10.04
CA ARG A 226 22.90 -10.79 10.27
C ARG A 226 22.41 -9.36 10.07
N THR A 227 21.19 -9.25 9.55
CA THR A 227 20.43 -8.02 9.50
C THR A 227 19.69 -7.79 10.83
N GLN A 228 19.04 -6.64 10.97
CA GLN A 228 18.23 -6.32 12.14
C GLN A 228 16.90 -7.08 12.10
N ASP A 229 16.47 -7.58 13.24
CA ASP A 229 15.18 -8.24 13.43
C ASP A 229 14.07 -7.22 13.65
N ILE A 230 13.48 -6.76 12.55
CA ILE A 230 12.45 -5.70 12.59
C ILE A 230 11.24 -6.13 13.42
N LEU A 231 10.73 -7.36 13.21
CA LEU A 231 9.56 -7.86 13.93
C LEU A 231 9.82 -7.99 15.43
N GLY A 232 11.01 -8.49 15.80
CA GLY A 232 11.42 -8.58 17.20
C GLY A 232 11.52 -7.20 17.87
N TYR A 233 12.18 -6.25 17.20
CA TYR A 233 12.28 -4.88 17.68
C TYR A 233 10.90 -4.24 17.91
N LEU A 234 9.98 -4.39 16.95
CA LEU A 234 8.62 -3.85 17.06
C LEU A 234 7.86 -4.47 18.23
N GLY A 235 7.99 -5.78 18.45
CA GLY A 235 7.33 -6.45 19.57
C GLY A 235 7.82 -5.99 20.94
N GLU A 236 9.13 -5.70 21.07
CA GLU A 236 9.73 -5.16 22.30
C GLU A 236 9.34 -3.70 22.58
N HIS A 237 9.01 -2.92 21.52
CA HIS A 237 8.70 -1.48 21.60
C HIS A 237 7.23 -1.15 21.29
N LYS A 238 6.37 -2.16 21.26
CA LYS A 238 4.95 -2.02 20.92
C LYS A 238 4.22 -1.09 21.88
N GLN A 239 3.43 -0.16 21.34
CA GLN A 239 2.60 0.73 22.13
C GLN A 239 1.38 -0.01 22.69
N GLN A 240 0.83 0.51 23.80
CA GLN A 240 -0.40 -0.05 24.37
C GLN A 240 -1.57 0.10 23.37
N GLY A 241 -2.26 -1.01 23.10
CA GLY A 241 -3.37 -1.06 22.14
C GLY A 241 -2.95 -1.18 20.67
N GLN A 242 -1.64 -1.16 20.38
CA GLN A 242 -1.11 -1.40 19.04
C GLN A 242 -1.09 -2.90 18.72
N LEU A 243 -1.50 -3.26 17.50
CA LEU A 243 -1.46 -4.64 17.01
C LEU A 243 -0.27 -4.87 16.07
N LEU A 244 0.47 -5.93 16.34
CA LEU A 244 1.60 -6.37 15.54
C LEU A 244 1.31 -7.71 14.87
N VAL A 245 1.29 -7.69 13.54
CA VAL A 245 1.02 -8.87 12.70
C VAL A 245 2.28 -9.23 11.93
N GLY A 246 2.73 -10.48 12.08
CA GLY A 246 3.87 -11.02 11.34
C GLY A 246 3.43 -12.04 10.29
N PHE A 247 4.30 -12.28 9.31
CA PHE A 247 4.15 -13.38 8.37
C PHE A 247 5.23 -14.43 8.62
N SER A 248 4.87 -15.69 8.46
CA SER A 248 5.82 -16.79 8.41
C SER A 248 5.59 -17.64 7.18
N MET A 249 6.66 -18.22 6.70
CA MET A 249 6.66 -19.14 5.57
C MET A 249 7.46 -20.37 6.00
N GLU A 250 6.78 -21.49 6.11
CA GLU A 250 7.33 -22.72 6.68
C GLU A 250 7.16 -23.88 5.69
N THR A 251 8.15 -24.76 5.66
CA THR A 251 8.10 -26.00 4.86
C THR A 251 7.58 -27.17 5.68
N GLU A 252 7.81 -27.14 7.01
CA GLU A 252 7.44 -28.21 7.95
C GLU A 252 7.01 -27.60 9.29
N ASN A 253 6.17 -28.32 10.05
CA ASN A 253 5.73 -27.94 11.40
C ASN A 253 5.18 -26.50 11.49
N LEU A 254 4.38 -26.10 10.49
CA LEU A 254 3.87 -24.75 10.30
C LEU A 254 3.32 -24.12 11.59
N ILE A 255 2.43 -24.83 12.31
CA ILE A 255 1.74 -24.30 13.49
C ILE A 255 2.73 -24.10 14.64
N ASP A 256 3.56 -25.09 14.93
CA ASP A 256 4.48 -25.03 16.07
C ASP A 256 5.58 -23.98 15.88
N ASN A 257 6.14 -23.90 14.67
CA ASN A 257 7.16 -22.90 14.33
C ASN A 257 6.58 -21.48 14.38
N SER A 258 5.37 -21.31 13.85
CA SER A 258 4.69 -20.00 13.87
C SER A 258 4.26 -19.60 15.27
N ARG A 259 3.84 -20.53 16.15
CA ARG A 259 3.60 -20.24 17.57
C ARG A 259 4.86 -19.81 18.31
N LYS A 260 5.98 -20.50 18.08
CA LYS A 260 7.28 -20.08 18.65
C LYS A 260 7.66 -18.67 18.17
N LYS A 261 7.44 -18.38 16.89
CA LYS A 261 7.68 -17.04 16.31
C LYS A 261 6.79 -15.98 16.95
N LEU A 262 5.47 -16.26 17.11
CA LEU A 262 4.52 -15.38 17.76
C LEU A 262 5.02 -14.96 19.15
N MET A 263 5.35 -15.95 20.00
CA MET A 263 5.80 -15.72 21.37
C MET A 263 7.15 -14.99 21.42
N LYS A 264 8.12 -15.46 20.61
CA LYS A 264 9.48 -14.89 20.59
C LYS A 264 9.50 -13.44 20.11
N LYS A 265 8.58 -13.07 19.18
CA LYS A 265 8.51 -11.74 18.59
C LYS A 265 7.47 -10.84 19.24
N HIS A 266 6.78 -11.30 20.29
CA HIS A 266 5.70 -10.58 20.95
C HIS A 266 4.64 -10.05 19.96
N ALA A 267 4.40 -10.80 18.87
CA ALA A 267 3.36 -10.48 17.90
C ALA A 267 1.98 -10.90 18.41
N ASP A 268 0.93 -10.22 17.95
CA ASP A 268 -0.45 -10.55 18.31
C ASP A 268 -1.05 -11.59 17.36
N LEU A 269 -0.59 -11.59 16.12
CA LEU A 269 -1.05 -12.50 15.06
C LEU A 269 0.12 -12.88 14.14
N ILE A 270 0.21 -14.15 13.79
CA ILE A 270 1.07 -14.65 12.70
C ILE A 270 0.20 -15.21 11.58
N CYS A 271 0.43 -14.70 10.37
CA CYS A 271 -0.13 -15.23 9.12
C CYS A 271 0.86 -16.24 8.55
N ALA A 272 0.58 -17.53 8.72
CA ALA A 272 1.47 -18.61 8.31
C ALA A 272 1.08 -19.16 6.93
N ASN A 273 2.06 -19.19 6.01
CA ASN A 273 1.92 -19.78 4.68
C ASN A 273 2.70 -21.09 4.60
N SER A 274 2.11 -22.12 3.98
CA SER A 274 2.80 -23.35 3.59
C SER A 274 3.38 -23.20 2.18
N ILE A 275 4.64 -23.62 1.99
CA ILE A 275 5.28 -23.67 0.66
C ILE A 275 5.01 -25.01 -0.04
N SER A 276 4.52 -26.01 0.68
CA SER A 276 4.37 -27.39 0.19
C SER A 276 3.25 -27.60 -0.83
N GLU A 277 2.36 -26.63 -0.99
CA GLU A 277 1.23 -26.71 -1.94
C GLU A 277 1.53 -25.91 -3.22
N ALA A 278 1.39 -26.55 -4.39
CA ALA A 278 1.71 -25.94 -5.70
C ALA A 278 0.91 -24.66 -6.04
N GLU A 279 -0.21 -24.45 -5.36
CA GLU A 279 -1.12 -23.31 -5.56
C GLU A 279 -0.86 -22.15 -4.57
N THR A 280 0.18 -22.26 -3.72
CA THR A 280 0.55 -21.26 -2.72
C THR A 280 1.98 -20.79 -2.94
N GLY A 281 2.27 -19.50 -2.76
CA GLY A 281 3.63 -18.98 -2.89
C GLY A 281 3.73 -17.55 -3.39
N PHE A 282 4.96 -17.12 -3.73
CA PHE A 282 5.25 -15.72 -4.05
C PHE A 282 4.68 -15.24 -5.39
N ALA A 283 4.61 -16.10 -6.39
CA ALA A 283 4.28 -15.72 -7.77
C ALA A 283 2.80 -15.92 -8.16
N VAL A 284 2.06 -16.74 -7.43
CA VAL A 284 0.65 -17.04 -7.71
C VAL A 284 -0.30 -15.98 -7.14
N ASP A 285 -1.52 -15.92 -7.67
CA ASP A 285 -2.54 -14.94 -7.26
C ASP A 285 -3.45 -15.44 -6.13
N THR A 286 -3.37 -16.74 -5.81
CA THR A 286 -4.06 -17.39 -4.69
C THR A 286 -3.17 -17.52 -3.46
N ASN A 287 -3.79 -17.71 -2.30
CA ASN A 287 -3.09 -17.99 -1.06
C ASN A 287 -3.95 -18.84 -0.12
N LYS A 288 -3.29 -19.66 0.72
CA LYS A 288 -3.89 -20.40 1.83
C LYS A 288 -3.10 -20.07 3.09
N VAL A 289 -3.73 -19.35 3.97
CA VAL A 289 -3.10 -18.80 5.19
C VAL A 289 -3.73 -19.42 6.41
N THR A 290 -2.88 -19.79 7.38
CA THR A 290 -3.32 -20.13 8.73
C THR A 290 -3.03 -18.95 9.66
N LEU A 291 -4.05 -18.41 10.27
CA LEU A 291 -3.95 -17.34 11.27
C LEU A 291 -3.68 -17.96 12.66
N ILE A 292 -2.61 -17.52 13.30
CA ILE A 292 -2.17 -18.07 14.60
C ILE A 292 -2.03 -16.91 15.58
N SER A 293 -2.81 -16.97 16.65
CA SER A 293 -2.73 -16.06 17.79
C SER A 293 -2.47 -16.84 19.09
N THR A 294 -2.38 -16.15 20.20
CA THR A 294 -2.31 -16.79 21.53
C THR A 294 -3.60 -17.49 21.90
N LYS A 295 -4.74 -17.12 21.30
CA LYS A 295 -6.08 -17.60 21.64
C LYS A 295 -6.55 -18.74 20.73
N GLU A 296 -6.24 -18.67 19.44
CA GLU A 296 -6.79 -19.58 18.44
C GLU A 296 -5.84 -19.82 17.27
N VAL A 297 -6.13 -20.89 16.53
CA VAL A 297 -5.57 -21.20 15.22
C VAL A 297 -6.73 -21.30 14.25
N LYS A 298 -6.73 -20.50 13.20
CA LYS A 298 -7.80 -20.44 12.19
C LYS A 298 -7.23 -20.61 10.79
N GLU A 299 -7.61 -21.66 10.11
CA GLU A 299 -7.28 -21.86 8.70
C GLU A 299 -8.23 -21.05 7.83
N LEU A 300 -7.68 -20.26 6.91
CA LEU A 300 -8.45 -19.58 5.87
C LEU A 300 -8.62 -20.49 4.64
N PRO A 301 -9.71 -20.36 3.90
CA PRO A 301 -9.87 -21.08 2.65
C PRO A 301 -8.81 -20.66 1.63
N LEU A 302 -8.52 -21.53 0.66
CA LEU A 302 -7.77 -21.16 -0.53
C LEU A 302 -8.60 -20.14 -1.32
N CYS A 303 -8.10 -18.92 -1.44
CA CYS A 303 -8.79 -17.84 -2.15
C CYS A 303 -7.77 -16.85 -2.76
N SER A 304 -8.25 -15.83 -3.44
CA SER A 304 -7.39 -14.79 -4.00
C SER A 304 -6.62 -14.04 -2.87
N LYS A 305 -5.50 -13.42 -3.22
CA LYS A 305 -4.73 -12.61 -2.25
C LYS A 305 -5.55 -11.42 -1.71
N GLU A 306 -6.45 -10.86 -2.50
CA GLU A 306 -7.35 -9.78 -2.03
C GLU A 306 -8.38 -10.30 -1.03
N GLU A 307 -9.02 -11.45 -1.29
CA GLU A 307 -9.93 -12.08 -0.34
C GLU A 307 -9.20 -12.52 0.94
N THR A 308 -8.00 -13.10 0.80
CA THR A 308 -7.15 -13.43 1.95
C THR A 308 -6.83 -12.19 2.79
N ALA A 309 -6.48 -11.08 2.14
CA ALA A 309 -6.21 -9.80 2.80
C ALA A 309 -7.43 -9.27 3.57
N ASP A 310 -8.62 -9.36 2.98
CA ASP A 310 -9.88 -8.93 3.61
C ASP A 310 -10.20 -9.79 4.87
N LEU A 311 -9.99 -11.11 4.79
CA LEU A 311 -10.16 -12.03 5.92
C LEU A 311 -9.13 -11.75 7.05
N ILE A 312 -7.87 -11.48 6.70
CA ILE A 312 -6.84 -11.08 7.66
C ILE A 312 -7.23 -9.79 8.36
N LEU A 313 -7.63 -8.75 7.61
CA LEU A 313 -8.06 -7.47 8.17
C LEU A 313 -9.33 -7.59 9.03
N SER A 314 -10.25 -8.49 8.69
CA SER A 314 -11.43 -8.79 9.51
C SER A 314 -11.02 -9.40 10.85
N THR A 315 -10.06 -10.34 10.84
CA THR A 315 -9.51 -10.90 12.07
C THR A 315 -8.76 -9.84 12.89
N ILE A 316 -7.95 -9.00 12.26
CA ILE A 316 -7.26 -7.88 12.94
C ILE A 316 -8.27 -6.95 13.63
N LYS A 317 -9.37 -6.62 12.95
CA LYS A 317 -10.44 -5.79 13.51
C LYS A 317 -11.05 -6.39 14.79
N ASP A 318 -11.22 -7.72 14.86
CA ASP A 318 -11.76 -8.40 16.03
C ASP A 318 -10.82 -8.31 17.27
N TYR A 319 -9.56 -7.93 17.06
CA TYR A 319 -8.56 -7.71 18.12
C TYR A 319 -8.40 -6.23 18.52
N MET A 320 -8.97 -5.27 17.76
CA MET A 320 -8.96 -3.84 18.06
C MET A 320 -10.03 -3.47 19.11
#